data_5d1eeb10f5dfba378b420fa61283119d
#
_entry.id   5d1eeb10f5dfba378b420fa61283119d
#
_cell.length_a   1.000
_cell.length_b   1.000
_cell.length_c   1.000
_cell.angle_alpha   90.00
_cell.angle_beta   90.00
_cell.angle_gamma   90.00
#
_symmetry.space_group_name_H-M   'P 1'
#
loop_
_entity.id
_entity.type
_entity.pdbx_description
1 polymer ?
#
loop_
_entity_poly.entity_id
_entity_poly.type
_entity_poly.pdbx_seq_one_letter_code
_entity_poly.pdbx_strand_id
1 'polypeptide(L)'
;MRLRDLISEFDGFVIDQYGVLHDGVRAYAGAIAALEAIRAAGKRAVLLTNSGKSAAANEERLARLGIARELYAALVSSGEAARLGMEDGAFGPAFAPGGKVHVIGRTGEDYGLDRFPLQPVDLAVADALLILGSDAPRVSLDEYSERLKPSAARNLLALCANPDLLMLTKSGRQPAPGAIARIYETLGGKVAYVGKPHALIYAIASRAFAGVEPRRILAVGDSPLHDVEGAAKAGFTTALVKTGLSAGRDDDELRRAAPSAPDFALDGL
;
A
#
# COMPACT_ATOMS: atom_id res chain seq x y z
N MET A 1 3.66 -5.17 24.91
CA MET A 1 4.94 -5.50 24.24
C MET A 1 5.24 -4.39 23.22
N ARG A 2 6.50 -4.04 23.01
CA ARG A 2 6.91 -3.06 21.99
C ARG A 2 7.82 -3.69 20.94
N LEU A 3 7.93 -3.08 19.76
CA LEU A 3 8.76 -3.59 18.67
C LEU A 3 10.22 -3.82 19.08
N ARG A 4 10.79 -2.92 19.89
CA ARG A 4 12.17 -3.05 20.39
C ARG A 4 12.47 -4.37 21.12
N ASP A 5 11.44 -4.97 21.73
CA ASP A 5 11.57 -6.21 22.51
C ASP A 5 11.77 -7.43 21.58
N LEU A 6 11.41 -7.28 20.29
CA LEU A 6 11.47 -8.31 19.25
C LEU A 6 12.66 -8.16 18.30
N ILE A 7 13.43 -7.06 18.36
CA ILE A 7 14.48 -6.78 17.36
C ILE A 7 15.54 -7.90 17.31
N SER A 8 15.88 -8.51 18.45
CA SER A 8 16.86 -9.61 18.51
C SER A 8 16.36 -10.91 17.88
N GLU A 9 15.05 -11.10 17.80
CA GLU A 9 14.44 -12.37 17.35
C GLU A 9 14.31 -12.46 15.82
N PHE A 10 14.37 -11.34 15.09
CA PHE A 10 14.16 -11.28 13.65
C PHE A 10 15.37 -10.75 12.90
N ASP A 11 15.49 -11.11 11.61
CA ASP A 11 16.61 -10.71 10.74
C ASP A 11 16.21 -9.61 9.74
N GLY A 12 14.91 -9.35 9.59
CA GLY A 12 14.38 -8.29 8.76
C GLY A 12 13.03 -7.79 9.24
N PHE A 13 12.67 -6.58 8.82
CA PHE A 13 11.43 -5.91 9.22
C PHE A 13 10.73 -5.31 8.00
N VAL A 14 9.47 -5.62 7.80
CA VAL A 14 8.56 -4.93 6.88
C VAL A 14 7.61 -4.10 7.71
N ILE A 15 7.60 -2.78 7.52
CA ILE A 15 6.87 -1.86 8.41
C ILE A 15 5.93 -1.01 7.57
N ASP A 16 4.64 -1.02 7.93
CA ASP A 16 3.67 -0.11 7.34
C ASP A 16 3.97 1.34 7.72
N GLN A 17 3.48 2.27 6.91
CA GLN A 17 3.71 3.70 7.12
C GLN A 17 2.55 4.38 7.85
N TYR A 18 1.38 4.42 7.22
CA TYR A 18 0.24 5.16 7.73
C TYR A 18 -0.47 4.37 8.84
N GLY A 19 -0.58 4.95 10.02
CA GLY A 19 -1.12 4.24 11.18
C GLY A 19 -0.06 3.55 12.04
N VAL A 20 1.16 3.38 11.53
CA VAL A 20 2.28 2.74 12.23
C VAL A 20 3.44 3.71 12.46
N LEU A 21 3.99 4.32 11.42
CA LEU A 21 5.08 5.29 11.52
C LEU A 21 4.58 6.72 11.68
N HIS A 22 3.43 7.06 11.09
CA HIS A 22 2.85 8.42 11.09
C HIS A 22 1.34 8.43 10.90
N ASP A 23 0.71 9.55 11.27
CA ASP A 23 -0.72 9.82 11.05
C ASP A 23 -0.99 10.67 9.78
N GLY A 24 0.04 10.95 8.98
CA GLY A 24 0.01 11.81 7.80
C GLY A 24 0.40 13.26 8.09
N VAL A 25 0.44 13.66 9.36
CA VAL A 25 0.77 15.03 9.82
C VAL A 25 2.07 15.02 10.62
N ARG A 26 2.29 13.99 11.44
CA ARG A 26 3.46 13.81 12.31
C ARG A 26 3.82 12.34 12.45
N ALA A 27 5.08 12.06 12.76
CA ALA A 27 5.51 10.74 13.15
C ALA A 27 4.90 10.36 14.52
N TYR A 28 4.54 9.08 14.68
CA TYR A 28 4.13 8.56 15.99
C TYR A 28 5.29 8.54 16.98
N ALA A 29 4.97 8.71 18.26
CA ALA A 29 5.96 8.57 19.34
C ALA A 29 6.58 7.16 19.28
N GLY A 30 7.92 7.10 19.25
CA GLY A 30 8.67 5.83 19.16
C GLY A 30 8.99 5.37 17.73
N ALA A 31 8.33 5.87 16.68
CA ALA A 31 8.55 5.41 15.31
C ALA A 31 10.01 5.59 14.85
N ILE A 32 10.58 6.77 15.05
CA ILE A 32 11.98 7.06 14.69
C ILE A 32 12.93 6.21 15.52
N ALA A 33 12.73 6.17 16.84
CA ALA A 33 13.58 5.38 17.74
C ALA A 33 13.54 3.87 17.44
N ALA A 34 12.39 3.34 16.99
CA ALA A 34 12.28 1.95 16.56
C ALA A 34 13.11 1.66 15.31
N LEU A 35 13.05 2.54 14.30
CA LEU A 35 13.87 2.42 13.08
C LEU A 35 15.37 2.55 13.39
N GLU A 36 15.75 3.48 14.26
CA GLU A 36 17.14 3.65 14.75
C GLU A 36 17.62 2.38 15.45
N ALA A 37 16.79 1.77 16.31
CA ALA A 37 17.14 0.54 17.02
C ALA A 37 17.32 -0.65 16.05
N ILE A 38 16.47 -0.80 15.04
CA ILE A 38 16.62 -1.82 13.99
C ILE A 38 17.94 -1.63 13.25
N ARG A 39 18.24 -0.39 12.85
CA ARG A 39 19.49 -0.05 12.16
C ARG A 39 20.71 -0.28 13.06
N ALA A 40 20.68 0.12 14.32
CA ALA A 40 21.76 -0.09 15.28
C ALA A 40 22.04 -1.58 15.54
N ALA A 41 21.01 -2.44 15.43
CA ALA A 41 21.16 -3.90 15.47
C ALA A 41 21.71 -4.50 14.17
N GLY A 42 22.07 -3.68 13.15
CA GLY A 42 22.56 -4.13 11.85
C GLY A 42 21.50 -4.79 10.98
N LYS A 43 20.22 -4.61 11.29
CA LYS A 43 19.09 -5.25 10.59
C LYS A 43 18.44 -4.30 9.58
N ARG A 44 17.71 -4.87 8.60
CA ARG A 44 17.07 -4.11 7.53
C ARG A 44 15.60 -3.87 7.85
N ALA A 45 15.15 -2.63 7.69
CA ALA A 45 13.73 -2.28 7.62
C ALA A 45 13.36 -1.95 6.18
N VAL A 46 12.27 -2.52 5.68
CA VAL A 46 11.61 -2.13 4.41
C VAL A 46 10.28 -1.50 4.77
N LEU A 47 10.06 -0.28 4.29
CA LEU A 47 8.78 0.41 4.50
C LEU A 47 7.80 0.03 3.38
N LEU A 48 6.58 -0.37 3.76
CA LEU A 48 5.56 -0.88 2.84
C LEU A 48 4.30 -0.03 2.94
N THR A 49 3.75 0.45 1.81
CA THR A 49 2.55 1.30 1.83
C THR A 49 1.63 1.05 0.65
N ASN A 50 0.32 1.15 0.88
CA ASN A 50 -0.70 1.12 -0.17
C ASN A 50 -0.81 2.41 -0.99
N SER A 51 0.07 3.39 -0.77
CA SER A 51 0.11 4.62 -1.56
C SER A 51 0.29 4.32 -3.06
N GLY A 52 -0.57 4.88 -3.92
CA GLY A 52 -0.41 4.82 -5.37
C GLY A 52 0.72 5.72 -5.92
N LYS A 53 1.36 6.52 -5.07
CA LYS A 53 2.49 7.39 -5.45
C LYS A 53 3.78 6.58 -5.59
N SER A 54 4.77 7.17 -6.26
CA SER A 54 6.12 6.60 -6.37
C SER A 54 6.80 6.43 -5.00
N ALA A 55 7.83 5.58 -4.94
CA ALA A 55 8.66 5.46 -3.75
C ALA A 55 9.27 6.81 -3.35
N ALA A 56 9.81 7.57 -4.31
CA ALA A 56 10.43 8.88 -4.09
C ALA A 56 9.46 9.89 -3.44
N ALA A 57 8.23 10.00 -3.94
CA ALA A 57 7.23 10.90 -3.36
C ALA A 57 6.83 10.53 -1.92
N ASN A 58 6.84 9.23 -1.59
CA ASN A 58 6.62 8.77 -0.22
C ASN A 58 7.86 9.02 0.67
N GLU A 59 9.07 8.84 0.18
CA GLU A 59 10.32 9.17 0.87
C GLU A 59 10.41 10.66 1.22
N GLU A 60 10.05 11.54 0.30
CA GLU A 60 9.96 12.98 0.57
C GLU A 60 8.95 13.31 1.67
N ARG A 61 7.81 12.61 1.69
CA ARG A 61 6.83 12.75 2.77
C ARG A 61 7.43 12.34 4.11
N LEU A 62 8.09 11.19 4.18
CA LEU A 62 8.73 10.69 5.40
C LEU A 62 9.81 11.65 5.91
N ALA A 63 10.63 12.19 5.01
CA ALA A 63 11.64 13.18 5.36
C ALA A 63 11.03 14.45 6.00
N ARG A 64 9.90 14.96 5.44
CA ARG A 64 9.17 16.08 6.06
C ARG A 64 8.60 15.77 7.45
N LEU A 65 8.37 14.48 7.76
CA LEU A 65 7.91 13.99 9.06
C LEU A 65 9.08 13.64 10.01
N GLY A 66 10.34 13.91 9.60
CA GLY A 66 11.54 13.65 10.40
C GLY A 66 12.05 12.21 10.31
N ILE A 67 11.48 11.37 9.45
CA ILE A 67 11.97 10.00 9.22
C ILE A 67 13.00 10.03 8.10
N ALA A 68 14.27 10.00 8.48
CA ALA A 68 15.39 10.14 7.57
C ALA A 68 15.59 8.89 6.67
N ARG A 69 16.07 9.11 5.43
CA ARG A 69 16.21 8.05 4.41
C ARG A 69 17.14 6.91 4.84
N GLU A 70 18.15 7.22 5.62
CA GLU A 70 19.13 6.24 6.13
C GLU A 70 18.58 5.28 7.19
N LEU A 71 17.37 5.49 7.70
CA LEU A 71 16.75 4.64 8.72
C LEU A 71 16.11 3.37 8.16
N TYR A 72 15.97 3.26 6.84
CA TYR A 72 15.38 2.10 6.18
C TYR A 72 16.13 1.72 4.91
N ALA A 73 16.13 0.43 4.58
CA ALA A 73 16.84 -0.11 3.42
C ALA A 73 16.12 0.20 2.10
N ALA A 74 14.80 0.11 2.10
CA ALA A 74 13.96 0.38 0.93
C ALA A 74 12.57 0.85 1.35
N LEU A 75 11.89 1.51 0.41
CA LEU A 75 10.47 1.83 0.48
C LEU A 75 9.77 1.24 -0.74
N VAL A 76 8.73 0.45 -0.51
CA VAL A 76 7.89 -0.14 -1.55
C VAL A 76 6.47 0.41 -1.41
N SER A 77 6.05 1.22 -2.37
CA SER A 77 4.67 1.67 -2.49
C SER A 77 3.90 0.80 -3.48
N SER A 78 2.57 0.80 -3.39
CA SER A 78 1.75 0.10 -4.40
C SER A 78 1.92 0.70 -5.79
N GLY A 79 2.13 2.02 -5.91
CA GLY A 79 2.43 2.65 -7.20
C GLY A 79 3.74 2.14 -7.79
N GLU A 80 4.80 2.04 -6.98
CA GLU A 80 6.08 1.48 -7.41
C GLU A 80 5.96 -0.01 -7.76
N ALA A 81 5.21 -0.77 -6.96
CA ALA A 81 4.96 -2.18 -7.23
C ALA A 81 4.16 -2.40 -8.52
N ALA A 82 3.19 -1.52 -8.82
CA ALA A 82 2.47 -1.55 -10.09
C ALA A 82 3.41 -1.30 -11.28
N ARG A 83 4.29 -0.30 -11.17
CA ARG A 83 5.29 0.01 -12.20
C ARG A 83 6.23 -1.18 -12.46
N LEU A 84 6.81 -1.73 -11.41
CA LEU A 84 7.70 -2.90 -11.52
C LEU A 84 6.98 -4.13 -12.09
N GLY A 85 5.73 -4.37 -11.66
CA GLY A 85 4.92 -5.45 -12.21
C GLY A 85 4.58 -5.27 -13.70
N MET A 86 4.44 -4.03 -14.18
CA MET A 86 4.28 -3.75 -15.61
C MET A 86 5.57 -4.06 -16.38
N GLU A 87 6.73 -3.67 -15.87
CA GLU A 87 8.02 -4.00 -16.47
C GLU A 87 8.25 -5.52 -16.56
N ASP A 88 7.82 -6.25 -15.53
CA ASP A 88 7.88 -7.72 -15.47
C ASP A 88 6.74 -8.40 -16.31
N GLY A 89 5.86 -7.62 -16.97
CA GLY A 89 4.76 -8.13 -17.80
C GLY A 89 3.60 -8.77 -17.02
N ALA A 90 3.47 -8.53 -15.72
CA ALA A 90 2.52 -9.20 -14.81
C ALA A 90 1.04 -8.91 -15.13
N PHE A 91 0.73 -7.83 -15.84
CA PHE A 91 -0.65 -7.36 -16.04
C PHE A 91 -1.16 -7.50 -17.48
N GLY A 92 -0.37 -8.17 -18.34
CA GLY A 92 -0.75 -8.45 -19.72
C GLY A 92 -0.55 -7.27 -20.69
N PRO A 93 -0.98 -7.44 -21.96
CA PRO A 93 -0.58 -6.55 -23.06
C PRO A 93 -1.09 -5.11 -22.95
N ALA A 94 -2.22 -4.87 -22.29
CA ALA A 94 -2.75 -3.51 -22.13
C ALA A 94 -1.86 -2.62 -21.22
N PHE A 95 -1.01 -3.24 -20.40
CA PHE A 95 -0.03 -2.56 -19.53
C PHE A 95 1.42 -2.76 -20.00
N ALA A 96 1.63 -3.24 -21.23
CA ALA A 96 2.94 -3.32 -21.85
C ALA A 96 3.44 -1.92 -22.27
N PRO A 97 4.73 -1.75 -22.58
CA PRO A 97 5.29 -0.48 -23.04
C PRO A 97 4.50 0.13 -24.20
N GLY A 98 4.08 1.40 -24.04
CA GLY A 98 3.25 2.13 -24.99
C GLY A 98 1.74 1.88 -24.86
N GLY A 99 1.30 1.04 -23.92
CA GLY A 99 -0.12 0.78 -23.68
C GLY A 99 -0.88 2.06 -23.32
N LYS A 100 -2.06 2.26 -23.91
CA LYS A 100 -2.90 3.45 -23.70
C LYS A 100 -3.77 3.27 -22.47
N VAL A 101 -3.52 4.05 -21.43
CA VAL A 101 -4.25 3.94 -20.15
C VAL A 101 -4.93 5.24 -19.79
N HIS A 102 -6.14 5.14 -19.24
CA HIS A 102 -6.75 6.26 -18.54
C HIS A 102 -6.37 6.19 -17.07
N VAL A 103 -5.77 7.27 -16.57
CA VAL A 103 -5.30 7.36 -15.17
C VAL A 103 -6.37 7.99 -14.31
N ILE A 104 -6.75 7.29 -13.25
CA ILE A 104 -7.62 7.80 -12.19
C ILE A 104 -6.76 8.13 -10.99
N GLY A 105 -6.71 9.42 -10.66
CA GLY A 105 -5.87 9.94 -9.59
C GLY A 105 -6.51 11.15 -8.93
N ARG A 106 -5.85 11.67 -7.90
CA ARG A 106 -6.24 12.93 -7.26
C ARG A 106 -5.66 14.10 -8.04
N THR A 107 -6.49 15.06 -8.39
CA THR A 107 -6.07 16.28 -9.09
C THR A 107 -4.96 17.01 -8.35
N GLY A 108 -3.89 17.35 -9.04
CA GLY A 108 -2.73 18.06 -8.50
C GLY A 108 -1.75 17.18 -7.72
N GLU A 109 -1.96 15.85 -7.67
CA GLU A 109 -1.00 14.91 -7.09
C GLU A 109 -0.09 14.33 -8.16
N ASP A 110 1.20 14.22 -7.84
CA ASP A 110 2.18 13.55 -8.68
C ASP A 110 2.28 12.07 -8.31
N TYR A 111 2.06 11.21 -9.31
CA TYR A 111 2.19 9.75 -9.21
C TYR A 111 3.45 9.24 -9.91
N GLY A 112 4.29 10.12 -10.46
CA GLY A 112 5.49 9.75 -11.24
C GLY A 112 5.12 9.00 -12.52
N LEU A 113 4.11 9.47 -13.25
CA LEU A 113 3.60 8.80 -14.46
C LEU A 113 4.63 8.72 -15.59
N ASP A 114 5.58 9.64 -15.62
CA ASP A 114 6.73 9.65 -16.54
C ASP A 114 7.63 8.41 -16.40
N ARG A 115 7.57 7.74 -15.25
CA ARG A 115 8.33 6.51 -14.97
C ARG A 115 7.60 5.23 -15.40
N PHE A 116 6.31 5.34 -15.73
CA PHE A 116 5.55 4.19 -16.22
C PHE A 116 5.78 4.01 -17.72
N PRO A 117 5.91 2.77 -18.22
CA PRO A 117 6.13 2.53 -19.65
C PRO A 117 4.84 2.72 -20.47
N LEU A 118 3.90 3.55 -20.02
CA LEU A 118 2.53 3.68 -20.53
C LEU A 118 2.30 5.04 -21.18
N GLN A 119 1.26 5.13 -21.99
CA GLN A 119 0.75 6.36 -22.60
C GLN A 119 -0.57 6.76 -21.92
N PRO A 120 -0.59 7.78 -21.05
CA PRO A 120 -1.82 8.34 -20.51
C PRO A 120 -2.67 8.96 -21.62
N VAL A 121 -3.96 8.60 -21.65
CA VAL A 121 -4.93 9.08 -22.66
C VAL A 121 -6.30 9.33 -22.03
N ASP A 122 -7.18 9.97 -22.81
CA ASP A 122 -8.57 10.13 -22.41
C ASP A 122 -9.30 8.79 -22.33
N LEU A 123 -10.30 8.71 -21.44
CA LEU A 123 -11.06 7.50 -21.15
C LEU A 123 -11.67 6.86 -22.42
N ALA A 124 -12.10 7.68 -23.36
CA ALA A 124 -12.76 7.22 -24.59
C ALA A 124 -11.85 6.36 -25.47
N VAL A 125 -10.54 6.59 -25.45
CA VAL A 125 -9.54 5.93 -26.30
C VAL A 125 -8.56 5.05 -25.55
N ALA A 126 -8.76 4.88 -24.25
CA ALA A 126 -7.94 4.01 -23.42
C ALA A 126 -8.20 2.53 -23.67
N ASP A 127 -7.16 1.72 -23.54
CA ASP A 127 -7.22 0.25 -23.61
C ASP A 127 -7.29 -0.39 -22.22
N ALA A 128 -6.94 0.37 -21.18
CA ALA A 128 -7.02 -0.06 -19.78
C ALA A 128 -7.19 1.14 -18.84
N LEU A 129 -7.49 0.85 -17.56
CA LEU A 129 -7.60 1.84 -16.49
C LEU A 129 -6.46 1.65 -15.49
N LEU A 130 -5.84 2.75 -15.05
CA LEU A 130 -4.84 2.76 -13.98
C LEU A 130 -5.35 3.60 -12.82
N ILE A 131 -5.75 2.95 -11.71
CA ILE A 131 -6.34 3.60 -10.54
C ILE A 131 -5.25 3.78 -9.47
N LEU A 132 -4.72 4.99 -9.36
CA LEU A 132 -3.63 5.36 -8.44
C LEU A 132 -4.11 6.19 -7.24
N GLY A 133 -5.22 6.92 -7.40
CA GLY A 133 -5.74 7.85 -6.40
C GLY A 133 -7.25 8.00 -6.49
N SER A 134 -7.80 8.79 -5.56
CA SER A 134 -9.22 9.17 -5.54
C SER A 134 -9.35 10.68 -5.39
N ASP A 135 -10.17 11.30 -6.21
CA ASP A 135 -10.45 12.73 -6.14
C ASP A 135 -11.62 13.08 -5.21
N ALA A 136 -12.01 12.12 -4.35
CA ALA A 136 -13.01 12.40 -3.32
C ALA A 136 -12.50 13.47 -2.33
N PRO A 137 -13.38 14.37 -1.83
CA PRO A 137 -14.84 14.42 -2.08
C PRO A 137 -15.26 15.17 -3.35
N ARG A 138 -14.32 15.66 -4.18
CA ARG A 138 -14.67 16.45 -5.40
C ARG A 138 -15.46 15.63 -6.42
N VAL A 139 -15.13 14.33 -6.52
CA VAL A 139 -15.83 13.36 -7.38
C VAL A 139 -16.45 12.31 -6.45
N SER A 140 -17.77 12.17 -6.51
CA SER A 140 -18.51 11.16 -5.72
C SER A 140 -18.34 9.77 -6.32
N LEU A 141 -18.67 8.72 -5.52
CA LEU A 141 -18.67 7.35 -6.01
C LEU A 141 -19.72 7.12 -7.11
N ASP A 142 -20.87 7.78 -7.03
CA ASP A 142 -21.90 7.71 -8.08
C ASP A 142 -21.40 8.32 -9.39
N GLU A 143 -20.67 9.42 -9.30
CA GLU A 143 -20.06 10.05 -10.48
C GLU A 143 -18.96 9.18 -11.08
N TYR A 144 -18.12 8.50 -10.27
CA TYR A 144 -17.20 7.49 -10.76
C TYR A 144 -17.94 6.33 -11.44
N SER A 145 -19.06 5.88 -10.86
CA SER A 145 -19.89 4.83 -11.45
C SER A 145 -20.35 5.22 -12.87
N GLU A 146 -20.94 6.41 -13.02
CA GLU A 146 -21.43 6.89 -14.34
C GLU A 146 -20.29 7.02 -15.35
N ARG A 147 -19.15 7.60 -14.95
CA ARG A 147 -17.98 7.78 -15.84
C ARG A 147 -17.38 6.46 -16.30
N LEU A 148 -17.42 5.41 -15.46
CA LEU A 148 -16.77 4.13 -15.75
C LEU A 148 -17.65 3.11 -16.46
N LYS A 149 -18.97 3.31 -16.55
CA LYS A 149 -19.90 2.44 -17.30
C LYS A 149 -19.42 2.12 -18.73
N PRO A 150 -18.99 3.10 -19.55
CA PRO A 150 -18.52 2.81 -20.91
C PRO A 150 -17.28 1.92 -20.93
N SER A 151 -16.39 2.06 -19.94
CA SER A 151 -15.17 1.25 -19.84
C SER A 151 -15.48 -0.19 -19.46
N ALA A 152 -16.44 -0.39 -18.54
CA ALA A 152 -16.92 -1.72 -18.16
C ALA A 152 -17.60 -2.41 -19.35
N ALA A 153 -18.43 -1.70 -20.13
CA ALA A 153 -19.05 -2.21 -21.35
C ALA A 153 -18.02 -2.64 -22.41
N ARG A 154 -16.87 -1.98 -22.47
CA ARG A 154 -15.72 -2.33 -23.33
C ARG A 154 -14.85 -3.44 -22.74
N ASN A 155 -15.13 -3.94 -21.53
CA ASN A 155 -14.34 -4.94 -20.80
C ASN A 155 -12.89 -4.50 -20.57
N LEU A 156 -12.62 -3.22 -20.32
CA LEU A 156 -11.27 -2.76 -20.05
C LEU A 156 -10.79 -3.37 -18.73
N LEU A 157 -9.52 -3.79 -18.70
CA LEU A 157 -8.88 -4.20 -17.43
C LEU A 157 -8.51 -2.95 -16.62
N ALA A 158 -8.89 -2.89 -15.37
CA ALA A 158 -8.41 -1.89 -14.44
C ALA A 158 -7.27 -2.46 -13.58
N LEU A 159 -6.21 -1.70 -13.39
CA LEU A 159 -5.17 -1.96 -12.41
C LEU A 159 -5.33 -0.98 -11.26
N CYS A 160 -5.65 -1.48 -10.07
CA CYS A 160 -5.79 -0.68 -8.86
C CYS A 160 -4.52 -0.78 -8.01
N ALA A 161 -3.75 0.29 -7.96
CA ALA A 161 -2.51 0.39 -7.20
C ALA A 161 -2.70 1.01 -5.80
N ASN A 162 -3.88 0.94 -5.25
CA ASN A 162 -4.20 1.23 -3.86
C ASN A 162 -5.53 0.55 -3.50
N PRO A 163 -5.52 -0.62 -2.86
CA PRO A 163 -6.74 -1.37 -2.57
C PRO A 163 -7.53 -0.85 -1.36
N ASP A 164 -7.05 0.20 -0.68
CA ASP A 164 -7.76 0.77 0.47
C ASP A 164 -9.14 1.30 0.05
N LEU A 165 -10.17 1.01 0.86
CA LEU A 165 -11.54 1.48 0.61
C LEU A 165 -11.78 2.90 1.13
N LEU A 166 -11.05 3.29 2.17
CA LEU A 166 -11.17 4.59 2.83
C LEU A 166 -9.79 5.23 2.99
N MET A 167 -9.75 6.54 2.90
CA MET A 167 -8.58 7.36 3.21
C MET A 167 -8.96 8.51 4.15
N LEU A 168 -8.01 8.92 4.99
CA LEU A 168 -8.17 10.11 5.80
C LEU A 168 -7.73 11.35 5.01
N THR A 169 -8.58 12.37 5.04
CA THR A 169 -8.32 13.69 4.47
C THR A 169 -8.59 14.77 5.50
N LYS A 170 -8.28 16.03 5.19
CA LYS A 170 -8.65 17.17 6.04
C LYS A 170 -10.16 17.28 6.25
N SER A 171 -10.96 16.74 5.32
CA SER A 171 -12.43 16.70 5.37
C SER A 171 -12.97 15.41 6.02
N GLY A 172 -12.14 14.65 6.73
CA GLY A 172 -12.50 13.37 7.34
C GLY A 172 -12.27 12.17 6.43
N ARG A 173 -12.96 11.07 6.72
CA ARG A 173 -12.85 9.81 5.93
C ARG A 173 -13.52 10.00 4.57
N GLN A 174 -12.80 9.66 3.51
CA GLN A 174 -13.25 9.75 2.14
C GLN A 174 -13.00 8.41 1.40
N PRO A 175 -13.76 8.13 0.32
CA PRO A 175 -13.51 6.98 -0.54
C PRO A 175 -12.08 7.00 -1.10
N ALA A 176 -11.38 5.89 -0.93
CA ALA A 176 -10.05 5.65 -1.47
C ALA A 176 -10.12 4.93 -2.84
N PRO A 177 -9.00 4.74 -3.55
CA PRO A 177 -8.98 4.12 -4.88
C PRO A 177 -9.61 2.74 -4.94
N GLY A 178 -9.46 1.92 -3.90
CA GLY A 178 -10.10 0.60 -3.82
C GLY A 178 -11.63 0.66 -3.86
N ALA A 179 -12.24 1.75 -3.34
CA ALA A 179 -13.69 1.93 -3.46
C ALA A 179 -14.12 2.20 -4.91
N ILE A 180 -13.29 2.92 -5.70
CA ILE A 180 -13.53 3.15 -7.13
C ILE A 180 -13.40 1.82 -7.89
N ALA A 181 -12.36 1.02 -7.57
CA ALA A 181 -12.16 -0.30 -8.14
C ALA A 181 -13.35 -1.23 -7.86
N ARG A 182 -13.87 -1.22 -6.62
CA ARG A 182 -15.08 -1.99 -6.24
C ARG A 182 -16.31 -1.58 -7.05
N ILE A 183 -16.52 -0.28 -7.26
CA ILE A 183 -17.60 0.19 -8.14
C ILE A 183 -17.40 -0.34 -9.55
N TYR A 184 -16.20 -0.29 -10.08
CA TYR A 184 -15.93 -0.81 -11.42
C TYR A 184 -16.24 -2.30 -11.53
N GLU A 185 -15.95 -3.11 -10.50
CA GLU A 185 -16.34 -4.52 -10.42
C GLU A 185 -17.87 -4.69 -10.43
N THR A 186 -18.63 -3.84 -9.70
CA THR A 186 -20.11 -3.91 -9.70
C THR A 186 -20.72 -3.59 -11.06
N LEU A 187 -20.01 -2.86 -11.91
CA LEU A 187 -20.36 -2.58 -13.31
C LEU A 187 -19.99 -3.73 -14.26
N GLY A 188 -19.42 -4.82 -13.76
CA GLY A 188 -18.95 -5.97 -14.54
C GLY A 188 -17.50 -5.82 -15.04
N GLY A 189 -16.79 -4.77 -14.63
CA GLY A 189 -15.39 -4.57 -14.98
C GLY A 189 -14.46 -5.55 -14.26
N LYS A 190 -13.30 -5.83 -14.88
CA LYS A 190 -12.26 -6.67 -14.27
C LYS A 190 -11.21 -5.78 -13.60
N VAL A 191 -10.78 -6.14 -12.39
CA VAL A 191 -9.76 -5.42 -11.65
C VAL A 191 -8.63 -6.35 -11.25
N ALA A 192 -7.39 -5.94 -11.55
CA ALA A 192 -6.19 -6.48 -10.94
C ALA A 192 -5.78 -5.52 -9.79
N TYR A 193 -5.45 -6.08 -8.63
CA TYR A 193 -5.07 -5.29 -7.47
C TYR A 193 -3.58 -5.41 -7.18
N VAL A 194 -2.96 -4.28 -6.83
CA VAL A 194 -1.60 -4.19 -6.32
C VAL A 194 -1.64 -3.47 -4.98
N GLY A 195 -0.78 -3.89 -4.08
CA GLY A 195 -0.76 -3.38 -2.72
C GLY A 195 -1.18 -4.46 -1.72
N LYS A 196 -1.05 -4.17 -0.45
CA LYS A 196 -1.46 -5.07 0.63
C LYS A 196 -2.98 -5.29 0.58
N PRO A 197 -3.50 -6.51 0.72
CA PRO A 197 -2.84 -7.77 1.07
C PRO A 197 -2.37 -8.63 -0.12
N HIS A 198 -2.23 -8.09 -1.32
CA HIS A 198 -1.93 -8.86 -2.54
C HIS A 198 -0.44 -9.22 -2.63
N ALA A 199 -0.15 -10.40 -3.21
CA ALA A 199 1.16 -11.04 -3.16
C ALA A 199 2.30 -10.21 -3.77
N LEU A 200 2.04 -9.46 -4.86
CA LEU A 200 3.08 -8.77 -5.62
C LEU A 200 3.89 -7.78 -4.77
N ILE A 201 3.22 -6.98 -3.94
CA ILE A 201 3.92 -5.97 -3.13
C ILE A 201 4.85 -6.61 -2.08
N TYR A 202 4.44 -7.76 -1.51
CA TYR A 202 5.26 -8.53 -0.58
C TYR A 202 6.43 -9.23 -1.29
N ALA A 203 6.22 -9.77 -2.49
CA ALA A 203 7.28 -10.36 -3.30
C ALA A 203 8.36 -9.33 -3.66
N ILE A 204 7.97 -8.09 -3.97
CA ILE A 204 8.92 -7.00 -4.22
C ILE A 204 9.65 -6.61 -2.94
N ALA A 205 8.95 -6.47 -1.81
CA ALA A 205 9.56 -6.17 -0.51
C ALA A 205 10.58 -7.26 -0.10
N SER A 206 10.29 -8.53 -0.37
CA SER A 206 11.17 -9.66 -0.07
C SER A 206 12.53 -9.58 -0.77
N ARG A 207 12.63 -8.90 -1.92
CA ARG A 207 13.89 -8.74 -2.66
C ARG A 207 14.99 -8.07 -1.80
N ALA A 208 14.62 -7.24 -0.85
CA ALA A 208 15.54 -6.58 0.08
C ALA A 208 16.12 -7.53 1.16
N PHE A 209 15.55 -8.71 1.31
CA PHE A 209 15.90 -9.69 2.34
C PHE A 209 16.49 -10.99 1.74
N ALA A 210 17.24 -10.87 0.64
CA ALA A 210 17.84 -12.03 -0.02
C ALA A 210 18.62 -12.90 0.98
N GLY A 211 18.30 -14.21 1.03
CA GLY A 211 18.91 -15.17 1.93
C GLY A 211 18.29 -15.23 3.34
N VAL A 212 17.30 -14.42 3.65
CA VAL A 212 16.56 -14.47 4.92
C VAL A 212 15.30 -15.33 4.73
N GLU A 213 15.09 -16.27 5.64
CA GLU A 213 13.84 -17.05 5.63
C GLU A 213 12.64 -16.16 5.92
N PRO A 214 11.50 -16.32 5.22
CA PRO A 214 10.33 -15.46 5.42
C PRO A 214 9.87 -15.35 6.87
N ARG A 215 9.88 -16.44 7.63
CA ARG A 215 9.52 -16.45 9.06
C ARG A 215 10.48 -15.66 9.97
N ARG A 216 11.66 -15.33 9.48
CA ARG A 216 12.64 -14.48 10.16
C ARG A 216 12.45 -12.99 9.83
N ILE A 217 11.43 -12.66 9.04
CA ILE A 217 11.02 -11.29 8.72
C ILE A 217 9.76 -10.97 9.53
N LEU A 218 9.80 -9.91 10.34
CA LEU A 218 8.64 -9.43 11.07
C LEU A 218 7.93 -8.34 10.27
N ALA A 219 6.68 -8.60 9.90
CA ALA A 219 5.81 -7.60 9.28
C ALA A 219 4.99 -6.90 10.37
N VAL A 220 5.10 -5.57 10.43
CA VAL A 220 4.47 -4.72 11.45
C VAL A 220 3.46 -3.79 10.77
N GLY A 221 2.19 -3.88 11.14
CA GLY A 221 1.12 -3.08 10.56
C GLY A 221 -0.03 -2.82 11.52
N ASP A 222 -0.95 -1.92 11.14
CA ASP A 222 -2.12 -1.57 11.93
C ASP A 222 -3.42 -2.15 11.38
N SER A 223 -3.37 -2.79 10.21
CA SER A 223 -4.54 -3.37 9.53
C SER A 223 -4.53 -4.90 9.61
N PRO A 224 -5.52 -5.53 10.28
CA PRO A 224 -5.66 -6.98 10.28
C PRO A 224 -5.74 -7.58 8.87
N LEU A 225 -6.48 -6.94 7.95
CA LEU A 225 -6.67 -7.44 6.60
C LEU A 225 -5.47 -7.14 5.70
N HIS A 226 -4.97 -5.90 5.68
CA HIS A 226 -3.94 -5.51 4.72
C HIS A 226 -2.55 -5.99 5.15
N ASP A 227 -2.20 -5.79 6.43
CA ASP A 227 -0.86 -6.08 6.93
C ASP A 227 -0.73 -7.52 7.41
N VAL A 228 -1.59 -7.94 8.37
CA VAL A 228 -1.46 -9.26 9.00
C VAL A 228 -1.75 -10.36 7.99
N GLU A 229 -2.92 -10.36 7.37
CA GLU A 229 -3.34 -11.37 6.39
C GLU A 229 -2.38 -11.43 5.19
N GLY A 230 -2.01 -10.26 4.64
CA GLY A 230 -1.14 -10.19 3.48
C GLY A 230 0.27 -10.69 3.77
N ALA A 231 0.84 -10.30 4.91
CA ALA A 231 2.17 -10.74 5.35
C ALA A 231 2.20 -12.23 5.71
N ALA A 232 1.15 -12.74 6.38
CA ALA A 232 1.02 -14.18 6.69
C ALA A 232 1.00 -15.03 5.41
N LYS A 233 0.26 -14.59 4.37
CA LYS A 233 0.26 -15.25 3.05
C LYS A 233 1.63 -15.23 2.36
N ALA A 234 2.44 -14.21 2.62
CA ALA A 234 3.83 -14.14 2.16
C ALA A 234 4.81 -14.98 3.01
N GLY A 235 4.32 -15.63 4.06
CA GLY A 235 5.10 -16.47 4.98
C GLY A 235 5.86 -15.69 6.04
N PHE A 236 5.61 -14.38 6.19
CA PHE A 236 6.24 -13.55 7.22
C PHE A 236 5.61 -13.80 8.59
N THR A 237 6.36 -13.57 9.64
CA THR A 237 5.83 -13.42 11.00
C THR A 237 5.17 -12.05 11.13
N THR A 238 4.07 -11.97 11.85
CA THR A 238 3.19 -10.80 11.84
C THR A 238 3.04 -10.17 13.21
N ALA A 239 3.05 -8.83 13.25
CA ALA A 239 2.77 -8.04 14.43
C ALA A 239 1.74 -6.96 14.13
N LEU A 240 0.63 -6.97 14.87
CA LEU A 240 -0.40 -5.95 14.80
C LEU A 240 -0.12 -4.86 15.83
N VAL A 241 0.00 -3.61 15.38
CA VAL A 241 0.14 -2.45 16.26
C VAL A 241 -1.25 -1.86 16.56
N LYS A 242 -1.53 -1.61 17.83
CA LYS A 242 -2.79 -1.01 18.29
C LYS A 242 -2.84 0.52 18.12
N THR A 243 -2.37 1.01 16.97
CA THR A 243 -2.44 2.40 16.52
C THR A 243 -3.26 2.49 15.23
N GLY A 244 -3.36 3.64 14.60
CA GLY A 244 -4.00 3.80 13.29
C GLY A 244 -5.41 3.21 13.21
N LEU A 245 -5.62 2.26 12.30
CA LEU A 245 -6.92 1.58 12.09
C LEU A 245 -7.32 0.66 13.26
N SER A 246 -6.35 0.18 14.01
CA SER A 246 -6.57 -0.69 15.17
C SER A 246 -6.67 0.06 16.50
N ALA A 247 -6.51 1.38 16.50
CA ALA A 247 -6.60 2.20 17.70
C ALA A 247 -7.98 2.10 18.36
N GLY A 248 -8.00 1.81 19.67
CA GLY A 248 -9.23 1.74 20.48
C GLY A 248 -10.13 0.54 20.23
N ARG A 249 -9.71 -0.40 19.37
CA ARG A 249 -10.43 -1.66 19.13
C ARG A 249 -9.96 -2.73 20.11
N ASP A 250 -10.89 -3.56 20.57
CA ASP A 250 -10.55 -4.72 21.41
C ASP A 250 -9.98 -5.89 20.59
N ASP A 251 -9.35 -6.84 21.28
CA ASP A 251 -8.68 -7.96 20.63
C ASP A 251 -9.67 -8.88 19.88
N ASP A 252 -10.92 -8.98 20.33
CA ASP A 252 -11.94 -9.80 19.66
C ASP A 252 -12.46 -9.12 18.38
N GLU A 253 -12.58 -7.80 18.37
CA GLU A 253 -12.88 -7.04 17.15
C GLU A 253 -11.75 -7.16 16.13
N LEU A 254 -10.49 -7.07 16.58
CA LEU A 254 -9.32 -7.21 15.70
C LEU A 254 -9.23 -8.62 15.13
N ARG A 255 -9.49 -9.66 15.92
CA ARG A 255 -9.51 -11.05 15.45
C ARG A 255 -10.62 -11.32 14.44
N ARG A 256 -11.79 -10.70 14.60
CA ARG A 256 -12.90 -10.81 13.63
C ARG A 256 -12.65 -10.06 12.32
N ALA A 257 -11.75 -9.11 12.32
CA ALA A 257 -11.46 -8.26 11.16
C ALA A 257 -10.51 -8.90 10.13
N ALA A 258 -9.81 -9.98 10.49
CA ALA A 258 -8.94 -10.73 9.58
C ALA A 258 -9.09 -12.23 9.77
N PRO A 259 -8.92 -13.03 8.71
CA PRO A 259 -8.93 -14.50 8.79
C PRO A 259 -7.75 -15.07 9.60
N SER A 260 -6.63 -14.35 9.64
CA SER A 260 -5.40 -14.75 10.33
C SER A 260 -5.20 -13.92 11.60
N ALA A 261 -4.99 -14.58 12.75
CA ALA A 261 -4.55 -13.91 13.97
C ALA A 261 -3.09 -13.43 13.80
N PRO A 262 -2.72 -12.25 14.31
CA PRO A 262 -1.32 -11.83 14.34
C PRO A 262 -0.52 -12.72 15.31
N ASP A 263 0.76 -12.97 14.99
CA ASP A 263 1.65 -13.70 15.89
C ASP A 263 1.97 -12.87 17.14
N PHE A 264 2.03 -11.53 17.00
CA PHE A 264 2.27 -10.58 18.08
C PHE A 264 1.27 -9.42 18.05
N ALA A 265 0.94 -8.91 19.24
CA ALA A 265 0.21 -7.66 19.43
C ALA A 265 1.10 -6.64 20.12
N LEU A 266 1.25 -5.45 19.53
CA LEU A 266 2.11 -4.39 20.00
C LEU A 266 1.27 -3.18 20.45
N ASP A 267 1.62 -2.60 21.60
CA ASP A 267 0.98 -1.38 22.10
C ASP A 267 1.50 -0.11 21.41
N GLY A 268 2.57 -0.24 20.63
CA GLY A 268 3.24 0.81 19.86
C GLY A 268 4.61 0.33 19.37
N LEU A 269 5.30 1.19 18.63
CA LEU A 269 6.67 0.95 18.15
C LEU A 269 7.70 1.18 19.26
#